data_8b578559b7d0d52646c086e548be33d4
#
_entry.id   8b578559b7d0d52646c086e548be33d4
#
_cell.length_a   1.000
_cell.length_b   1.000
_cell.length_c   1.000
_cell.angle_alpha   90.00
_cell.angle_beta   90.00
_cell.angle_gamma   90.00
#
_symmetry.space_group_name_H-M   'P 1'
#
loop_
_entity.id
_entity.type
_entity.pdbx_description
1 polymer ?
#
loop_
_entity_poly.entity_id
_entity_poly.type
_entity_poly.pdbx_seq_one_letter_code
_entity_poly.pdbx_strand_id
1 'polypeptide(L)'
;DDLAGDHLAPYEIRRIEVELTPEERAEYDEAQGTFVDYVRQSNISFKSGSDYLQLVKRSGNDPAAREALLAKQRARELMMNAENKRHQLARILDRHREDRIIVFTAHTELVYRLSERFLLPAITNETRASERREILQRFRDGTYSRIVAANVLDEGVDVPDANVAVVLSGSGSEREFTQRLGRILRPKDDGGRAVLYELVSAETAE
;
A
#
# COMPACT_ATOMS: atom_id res chain seq x y z
N ASP A 1 5.59 -33.51 -11.57
CA ASP A 1 7.02 -33.29 -11.42
C ASP A 1 7.25 -32.07 -10.54
N ASP A 2 7.89 -32.33 -9.46
CA ASP A 2 8.12 -31.56 -8.27
C ASP A 2 8.56 -30.12 -8.51
N LEU A 3 7.70 -29.17 -8.18
CA LEU A 3 8.12 -27.90 -7.61
C LEU A 3 8.04 -28.01 -6.08
N ALA A 4 8.89 -28.88 -5.57
CA ALA A 4 9.14 -29.03 -4.15
C ALA A 4 9.86 -27.79 -3.65
N GLY A 5 9.28 -27.08 -2.67
CA GLY A 5 10.03 -26.58 -1.58
C GLY A 5 10.30 -25.09 -1.49
N ASP A 6 9.34 -24.18 -1.65
CA ASP A 6 9.33 -22.97 -0.84
C ASP A 6 8.21 -23.15 0.21
N HIS A 7 8.56 -23.66 1.37
CA HIS A 7 7.68 -23.68 2.53
C HIS A 7 7.49 -22.23 3.00
N LEU A 8 6.54 -21.52 2.38
CA LEU A 8 6.06 -20.27 2.92
C LEU A 8 5.51 -20.56 4.32
N ALA A 9 6.05 -19.91 5.33
CA ALA A 9 5.53 -20.03 6.69
C ALA A 9 4.03 -19.67 6.66
N PRO A 10 3.15 -20.45 7.31
CA PRO A 10 1.72 -20.18 7.30
C PRO A 10 1.45 -18.83 7.97
N TYR A 11 0.82 -17.91 7.24
CA TYR A 11 0.35 -16.64 7.76
C TYR A 11 -1.14 -16.48 7.47
N GLU A 12 -1.80 -15.66 8.27
CA GLU A 12 -3.22 -15.34 8.13
C GLU A 12 -3.36 -14.02 7.39
N ILE A 13 -4.23 -13.97 6.38
CA ILE A 13 -4.58 -12.72 5.69
C ILE A 13 -5.88 -12.19 6.27
N ARG A 14 -5.87 -10.92 6.69
CA ARG A 14 -7.04 -10.20 7.21
C ARG A 14 -7.28 -8.96 6.37
N ARG A 15 -8.20 -9.04 5.43
CA ARG A 15 -8.67 -7.89 4.67
C ARG A 15 -9.68 -7.11 5.50
N ILE A 16 -9.42 -5.82 5.67
CA ILE A 16 -10.27 -4.90 6.43
C ILE A 16 -10.72 -3.79 5.51
N GLU A 17 -12.00 -3.74 5.25
CA GLU A 17 -12.63 -2.66 4.51
C GLU A 17 -12.88 -1.49 5.45
N VAL A 18 -12.50 -0.28 5.03
CA VAL A 18 -12.71 0.96 5.77
C VAL A 18 -13.50 1.95 4.92
N GLU A 19 -14.50 2.56 5.53
CA GLU A 19 -15.28 3.61 4.88
C GLU A 19 -14.43 4.87 4.69
N LEU A 20 -14.63 5.57 3.57
CA LEU A 20 -14.17 6.96 3.44
C LEU A 20 -14.93 7.85 4.43
N THR A 21 -14.33 8.95 4.87
CA THR A 21 -15.11 9.96 5.60
C THR A 21 -16.19 10.55 4.67
N PRO A 22 -17.26 11.16 5.20
CA PRO A 22 -18.30 11.78 4.35
C PRO A 22 -17.72 12.78 3.34
N GLU A 23 -16.72 13.55 3.75
CA GLU A 23 -16.03 14.54 2.91
C GLU A 23 -15.21 13.85 1.83
N GLU A 24 -14.41 12.85 2.21
CA GLU A 24 -13.61 12.05 1.27
C GLU A 24 -14.51 11.29 0.28
N ARG A 25 -15.66 10.79 0.72
CA ARG A 25 -16.65 10.11 -0.12
C ARG A 25 -17.24 11.06 -1.17
N ALA A 26 -17.69 12.23 -0.76
CA ALA A 26 -18.26 13.23 -1.67
C ALA A 26 -17.23 13.63 -2.75
N GLU A 27 -15.99 13.90 -2.34
CA GLU A 27 -14.91 14.28 -3.26
C GLU A 27 -14.51 13.11 -4.18
N TYR A 28 -14.49 11.87 -3.66
CA TYR A 28 -14.21 10.68 -4.45
C TYR A 28 -15.27 10.45 -5.52
N ASP A 29 -16.55 10.55 -5.16
CA ASP A 29 -17.67 10.32 -6.08
C ASP A 29 -17.71 11.39 -7.18
N GLU A 30 -17.44 12.66 -6.86
CA GLU A 30 -17.31 13.75 -7.83
C GLU A 30 -16.16 13.50 -8.81
N ALA A 31 -14.97 13.19 -8.27
CA ALA A 31 -13.79 12.93 -9.08
C ALA A 31 -13.95 11.68 -9.96
N GLN A 32 -14.50 10.61 -9.41
CA GLN A 32 -14.76 9.38 -10.15
C GLN A 32 -15.82 9.60 -11.23
N GLY A 33 -16.87 10.37 -10.91
CA GLY A 33 -17.93 10.77 -11.86
C GLY A 33 -17.34 11.53 -13.05
N THR A 34 -16.56 12.56 -12.81
CA THR A 34 -15.88 13.36 -13.86
C THR A 34 -15.07 12.49 -14.81
N PHE A 35 -14.30 11.55 -14.28
CA PHE A 35 -13.51 10.63 -15.09
C PHE A 35 -14.40 9.69 -15.92
N VAL A 36 -15.39 9.06 -15.29
CA VAL A 36 -16.29 8.09 -15.94
C VAL A 36 -17.10 8.76 -17.05
N ASP A 37 -17.62 9.96 -16.82
CA ASP A 37 -18.39 10.71 -17.81
C ASP A 37 -17.56 11.09 -19.02
N TYR A 38 -16.32 11.53 -18.82
CA TYR A 38 -15.38 11.78 -19.92
C TYR A 38 -15.10 10.52 -20.76
N VAL A 39 -14.82 9.39 -20.09
CA VAL A 39 -14.54 8.11 -20.77
C VAL A 39 -15.75 7.67 -21.61
N ARG A 40 -16.96 7.81 -21.06
CA ARG A 40 -18.21 7.47 -21.75
C ARG A 40 -18.46 8.36 -22.97
N GLN A 41 -18.30 9.68 -22.83
CA GLN A 41 -18.51 10.66 -23.90
C GLN A 41 -17.45 10.52 -25.01
N SER A 42 -16.23 10.20 -24.64
CA SER A 42 -15.10 10.07 -25.59
C SER A 42 -15.03 8.71 -26.28
N ASN A 43 -15.93 7.78 -25.93
CA ASN A 43 -15.95 6.41 -26.43
C ASN A 43 -14.59 5.69 -26.31
N ILE A 44 -13.84 6.01 -25.23
CA ILE A 44 -12.53 5.40 -24.94
C ILE A 44 -12.76 4.12 -24.15
N SER A 45 -12.11 3.04 -24.60
CA SER A 45 -12.08 1.79 -23.81
C SER A 45 -10.86 1.82 -22.89
N PHE A 46 -11.08 1.65 -21.57
CA PHE A 46 -9.99 1.54 -20.59
C PHE A 46 -9.77 0.07 -20.23
N LYS A 47 -9.24 -0.70 -21.20
CA LYS A 47 -8.96 -2.14 -21.01
C LYS A 47 -7.47 -2.46 -20.87
N SER A 48 -6.61 -1.50 -21.20
CA SER A 48 -5.15 -1.71 -21.23
C SER A 48 -4.36 -0.48 -20.81
N GLY A 49 -3.10 -0.67 -20.44
CA GLY A 49 -2.18 0.44 -20.13
C GLY A 49 -1.94 1.38 -21.32
N SER A 50 -2.12 0.89 -22.57
CA SER A 50 -2.04 1.71 -23.78
C SER A 50 -3.14 2.75 -23.85
N ASP A 51 -4.33 2.46 -23.36
CA ASP A 51 -5.47 3.37 -23.34
C ASP A 51 -5.21 4.54 -22.39
N TYR A 52 -4.58 4.26 -21.24
CA TYR A 52 -4.13 5.30 -20.32
C TYR A 52 -3.10 6.25 -20.97
N LEU A 53 -2.10 5.69 -21.66
CA LEU A 53 -1.10 6.49 -22.36
C LEU A 53 -1.70 7.36 -23.48
N GLN A 54 -2.73 6.87 -24.18
CA GLN A 54 -3.46 7.67 -25.16
C GLN A 54 -4.19 8.85 -24.50
N LEU A 55 -4.84 8.63 -23.35
CA LEU A 55 -5.48 9.71 -22.61
C LEU A 55 -4.46 10.75 -22.12
N VAL A 56 -3.30 10.30 -21.63
CA VAL A 56 -2.18 11.20 -21.26
C VAL A 56 -1.73 12.05 -22.45
N LYS A 57 -1.54 11.45 -23.63
CA LYS A 57 -1.18 12.20 -24.83
C LYS A 57 -2.26 13.22 -25.24
N ARG A 58 -3.53 12.81 -25.17
CA ARG A 58 -4.68 13.66 -25.49
C ARG A 58 -4.79 14.87 -24.55
N SER A 59 -4.49 14.66 -23.26
CA SER A 59 -4.57 15.71 -22.22
C SER A 59 -3.61 16.90 -22.48
N GLY A 60 -2.63 16.74 -23.35
CA GLY A 60 -1.76 17.85 -23.77
C GLY A 60 -2.49 18.94 -24.56
N ASN A 61 -3.53 18.57 -25.33
CA ASN A 61 -4.25 19.49 -26.24
C ASN A 61 -5.76 19.53 -25.99
N ASP A 62 -6.28 18.70 -25.09
CA ASP A 62 -7.70 18.59 -24.74
C ASP A 62 -7.87 18.89 -23.25
N PRO A 63 -8.42 20.06 -22.89
CA PRO A 63 -8.66 20.43 -21.49
C PRO A 63 -9.57 19.45 -20.74
N ALA A 64 -10.59 18.89 -21.42
CA ALA A 64 -11.50 17.92 -20.80
C ALA A 64 -10.79 16.57 -20.52
N ALA A 65 -9.89 16.14 -21.41
CA ALA A 65 -9.04 14.98 -21.14
C ALA A 65 -8.12 15.20 -19.94
N ARG A 66 -7.56 16.42 -19.82
CA ARG A 66 -6.72 16.79 -18.67
C ARG A 66 -7.50 16.77 -17.37
N GLU A 67 -8.68 17.38 -17.36
CA GLU A 67 -9.58 17.38 -16.18
C GLU A 67 -9.93 15.95 -15.75
N ALA A 68 -10.29 15.08 -16.70
CA ALA A 68 -10.59 13.68 -16.41
C ALA A 68 -9.39 12.91 -15.83
N LEU A 69 -8.16 13.18 -16.32
CA LEU A 69 -6.96 12.57 -15.75
C LEU A 69 -6.68 13.03 -14.33
N LEU A 70 -6.79 14.34 -14.07
CA LEU A 70 -6.61 14.89 -12.72
C LEU A 70 -7.67 14.36 -11.76
N ALA A 71 -8.91 14.26 -12.21
CA ALA A 71 -10.01 13.68 -11.45
C ALA A 71 -9.73 12.20 -11.10
N LYS A 72 -9.28 11.39 -12.06
CA LYS A 72 -8.86 10.00 -11.81
C LYS A 72 -7.73 9.91 -10.79
N GLN A 73 -6.73 10.78 -10.92
CA GLN A 73 -5.63 10.81 -9.96
C GLN A 73 -6.13 11.20 -8.57
N ARG A 74 -7.01 12.19 -8.47
CA ARG A 74 -7.60 12.62 -7.21
C ARG A 74 -8.42 11.50 -6.54
N ALA A 75 -9.29 10.82 -7.28
CA ALA A 75 -10.04 9.68 -6.77
C ALA A 75 -9.10 8.58 -6.23
N ARG A 76 -8.02 8.29 -6.95
CA ARG A 76 -7.01 7.33 -6.49
C ARG A 76 -6.31 7.76 -5.22
N GLU A 77 -5.93 9.03 -5.09
CA GLU A 77 -5.29 9.57 -3.89
C GLU A 77 -6.20 9.46 -2.67
N LEU A 78 -7.48 9.83 -2.80
CA LEU A 78 -8.48 9.72 -1.73
C LEU A 78 -8.63 8.26 -1.26
N MET A 79 -8.84 7.35 -2.19
CA MET A 79 -8.98 5.93 -1.92
C MET A 79 -7.74 5.34 -1.21
N MET A 80 -6.53 5.67 -1.67
CA MET A 80 -5.30 5.12 -1.12
C MET A 80 -4.90 5.73 0.22
N ASN A 81 -5.22 7.01 0.44
CA ASN A 81 -4.79 7.77 1.62
C ASN A 81 -5.92 8.01 2.64
N ALA A 82 -7.04 7.29 2.52
CA ALA A 82 -8.22 7.45 3.36
C ALA A 82 -7.89 7.59 4.85
N GLU A 83 -8.51 8.55 5.52
CA GLU A 83 -8.23 8.86 6.92
C GLU A 83 -8.52 7.66 7.83
N ASN A 84 -9.59 6.94 7.56
CA ASN A 84 -9.96 5.78 8.34
C ASN A 84 -8.96 4.61 8.23
N LYS A 85 -8.17 4.51 7.15
CA LYS A 85 -7.03 3.58 7.10
C LYS A 85 -5.98 3.91 8.17
N ARG A 86 -5.72 5.19 8.41
CA ARG A 86 -4.78 5.63 9.46
C ARG A 86 -5.32 5.33 10.86
N HIS A 87 -6.62 5.50 11.09
CA HIS A 87 -7.26 5.12 12.34
C HIS A 87 -7.22 3.61 12.57
N GLN A 88 -7.46 2.83 11.51
CA GLN A 88 -7.37 1.37 11.60
C GLN A 88 -5.93 0.90 11.82
N LEU A 89 -4.94 1.54 11.17
CA LEU A 89 -3.53 1.28 11.44
C LEU A 89 -3.19 1.51 12.91
N ALA A 90 -3.63 2.63 13.51
CA ALA A 90 -3.41 2.91 14.93
C ALA A 90 -3.92 1.77 15.83
N ARG A 91 -5.13 1.23 15.53
CA ARG A 91 -5.69 0.09 16.26
C ARG A 91 -4.88 -1.19 16.10
N ILE A 92 -4.35 -1.43 14.89
CA ILE A 92 -3.49 -2.59 14.63
C ILE A 92 -2.17 -2.46 15.39
N LEU A 93 -1.53 -1.29 15.33
CA LEU A 93 -0.30 -1.02 16.08
C LEU A 93 -0.50 -1.17 17.60
N ASP A 94 -1.64 -0.75 18.12
CA ASP A 94 -1.99 -0.90 19.54
C ASP A 94 -2.23 -2.36 19.94
N ARG A 95 -2.91 -3.13 19.11
CA ARG A 95 -3.15 -4.56 19.31
C ARG A 95 -1.88 -5.40 19.31
N HIS A 96 -0.91 -5.01 18.49
CA HIS A 96 0.33 -5.74 18.23
C HIS A 96 1.55 -5.05 18.86
N ARG A 97 1.45 -4.66 20.15
CA ARG A 97 2.51 -3.90 20.84
C ARG A 97 3.82 -4.65 20.96
N GLU A 98 3.74 -5.96 21.13
CA GLU A 98 4.88 -6.85 21.34
C GLU A 98 5.38 -7.49 20.04
N ASP A 99 4.74 -7.16 18.90
CA ASP A 99 5.07 -7.73 17.61
C ASP A 99 6.04 -6.87 16.81
N ARG A 100 6.81 -7.53 15.94
CA ARG A 100 7.58 -6.86 14.89
C ARG A 100 6.67 -6.58 13.70
N ILE A 101 6.48 -5.31 13.38
CA ILE A 101 5.51 -4.84 12.38
C ILE A 101 6.21 -4.11 11.25
N ILE A 102 5.88 -4.48 10.02
CA ILE A 102 6.21 -3.69 8.84
C ILE A 102 4.93 -3.14 8.22
N VAL A 103 4.91 -1.82 8.04
CA VAL A 103 3.81 -1.12 7.37
C VAL A 103 4.22 -0.78 5.94
N PHE A 104 3.44 -1.19 4.96
CA PHE A 104 3.68 -0.94 3.53
C PHE A 104 2.66 0.02 2.94
N THR A 105 3.13 0.91 2.09
CA THR A 105 2.29 1.80 1.27
C THR A 105 2.92 2.04 -0.09
N ALA A 106 2.11 2.34 -1.10
CA ALA A 106 2.60 2.61 -2.46
C ALA A 106 3.24 4.01 -2.60
N HIS A 107 2.98 4.94 -1.69
CA HIS A 107 3.32 6.35 -1.85
C HIS A 107 4.32 6.84 -0.80
N THR A 108 5.45 7.37 -1.26
CA THR A 108 6.51 7.96 -0.42
C THR A 108 6.00 9.04 0.53
N GLU A 109 5.09 9.90 0.07
CA GLU A 109 4.51 10.94 0.91
C GLU A 109 3.72 10.36 2.10
N LEU A 110 2.96 9.27 1.86
CA LEU A 110 2.24 8.59 2.95
C LEU A 110 3.22 7.93 3.93
N VAL A 111 4.35 7.39 3.47
CA VAL A 111 5.41 6.87 4.37
C VAL A 111 5.85 7.95 5.36
N TYR A 112 6.17 9.16 4.88
CA TYR A 112 6.61 10.25 5.77
C TYR A 112 5.52 10.70 6.74
N ARG A 113 4.28 10.83 6.29
CA ARG A 113 3.13 11.15 7.18
C ARG A 113 2.91 10.09 8.27
N LEU A 114 3.04 8.81 7.93
CA LEU A 114 2.93 7.71 8.90
C LEU A 114 4.12 7.67 9.85
N SER A 115 5.33 7.90 9.32
CA SER A 115 6.55 7.99 10.11
C SER A 115 6.45 9.09 11.17
N GLU A 116 6.03 10.29 10.79
CA GLU A 116 5.84 11.41 11.71
C GLU A 116 4.75 11.14 12.75
N ARG A 117 3.57 10.66 12.30
CA ARG A 117 2.41 10.43 13.17
C ARG A 117 2.64 9.33 14.20
N PHE A 118 3.30 8.25 13.81
CA PHE A 118 3.47 7.05 14.63
C PHE A 118 4.91 6.84 15.11
N LEU A 119 5.82 7.78 14.83
CA LEU A 119 7.25 7.74 15.18
C LEU A 119 7.92 6.44 14.68
N LEU A 120 7.65 6.08 13.42
CA LEU A 120 8.18 4.88 12.78
C LEU A 120 9.39 5.23 11.92
N PRO A 121 10.52 4.50 12.01
CA PRO A 121 11.59 4.63 11.01
C PRO A 121 11.07 4.36 9.60
N ALA A 122 11.42 5.26 8.66
CA ALA A 122 10.91 5.27 7.30
C ALA A 122 11.93 4.75 6.28
N ILE A 123 11.49 3.88 5.37
CA ILE A 123 12.28 3.42 4.23
C ILE A 123 11.55 3.79 2.93
N THR A 124 12.20 4.60 2.10
CA THR A 124 11.71 5.00 0.78
C THR A 124 12.82 4.81 -0.27
N ASN A 125 12.52 5.11 -1.53
CA ASN A 125 13.52 5.16 -2.59
C ASN A 125 14.58 6.25 -2.36
N GLU A 126 14.26 7.29 -1.58
CA GLU A 126 15.16 8.39 -1.23
C GLU A 126 16.07 8.04 -0.04
N THR A 127 15.75 6.98 0.71
CA THR A 127 16.55 6.53 1.86
C THR A 127 17.91 6.01 1.37
N ARG A 128 19.00 6.60 1.88
CA ARG A 128 20.37 6.20 1.54
C ARG A 128 20.62 4.74 1.88
N ALA A 129 21.42 4.05 1.08
CA ALA A 129 21.70 2.63 1.28
C ALA A 129 22.31 2.29 2.66
N SER A 130 23.12 3.20 3.23
CA SER A 130 23.67 3.03 4.59
C SER A 130 22.59 3.14 5.66
N GLU A 131 21.72 4.13 5.56
CA GLU A 131 20.60 4.37 6.47
C GLU A 131 19.59 3.22 6.41
N ARG A 132 19.23 2.78 5.19
CA ARG A 132 18.34 1.63 4.99
C ARG A 132 18.90 0.38 5.68
N ARG A 133 20.19 0.09 5.52
CA ARG A 133 20.84 -1.04 6.21
C ARG A 133 20.79 -0.90 7.73
N GLU A 134 21.02 0.30 8.24
CA GLU A 134 20.93 0.58 9.68
C GLU A 134 19.51 0.34 10.22
N ILE A 135 18.48 0.88 9.56
CA ILE A 135 17.08 0.69 9.96
C ILE A 135 16.72 -0.80 9.96
N LEU A 136 17.07 -1.53 8.90
CA LEU A 136 16.78 -2.97 8.80
C LEU A 136 17.57 -3.78 9.83
N GLN A 137 18.83 -3.41 10.13
CA GLN A 137 19.61 -4.06 11.18
C GLN A 137 18.99 -3.84 12.56
N ARG A 138 18.60 -2.61 12.88
CA ARG A 138 17.91 -2.28 14.15
C ARG A 138 16.53 -2.92 14.27
N PHE A 139 15.86 -3.16 13.15
CA PHE A 139 14.62 -3.94 13.13
C PHE A 139 14.90 -5.43 13.35
N ARG A 140 16.02 -5.97 12.80
CA ARG A 140 16.43 -7.37 12.99
C ARG A 140 16.82 -7.68 14.45
N ASP A 141 17.56 -6.80 15.09
CA ASP A 141 18.00 -6.97 16.48
C ASP A 141 16.96 -6.58 17.53
N GLY A 142 15.78 -6.09 17.09
CA GLY A 142 14.66 -5.72 17.96
C GLY A 142 14.76 -4.32 18.56
N THR A 143 15.78 -3.52 18.24
CA THR A 143 15.87 -2.11 18.65
C THR A 143 14.69 -1.31 18.10
N TYR A 144 14.29 -1.60 16.84
CA TYR A 144 13.04 -1.13 16.27
C TYR A 144 12.06 -2.29 16.15
N SER A 145 10.92 -2.20 16.82
CA SER A 145 9.84 -3.18 16.68
C SER A 145 8.92 -2.89 15.48
N ARG A 146 8.99 -1.68 14.92
CA ARG A 146 8.09 -1.21 13.87
C ARG A 146 8.81 -0.33 12.88
N ILE A 147 8.52 -0.51 11.59
CA ILE A 147 9.02 0.33 10.50
C ILE A 147 7.91 0.58 9.48
N VAL A 148 8.04 1.65 8.70
CA VAL A 148 7.17 1.93 7.56
C VAL A 148 8.00 2.01 6.28
N ALA A 149 7.53 1.39 5.20
CA ALA A 149 8.24 1.35 3.93
C ALA A 149 7.31 1.67 2.76
N ALA A 150 7.82 2.43 1.79
CA ALA A 150 7.26 2.40 0.45
C ALA A 150 7.51 1.00 -0.16
N ASN A 151 6.79 0.64 -1.23
CA ASN A 151 6.92 -0.65 -1.94
C ASN A 151 8.36 -1.00 -2.40
N VAL A 152 9.34 -0.29 -1.92
CA VAL A 152 10.77 -0.28 -2.29
C VAL A 152 11.56 -1.41 -1.61
N LEU A 153 10.92 -2.30 -0.88
CA LEU A 153 11.59 -3.53 -0.46
C LEU A 153 11.62 -4.51 -1.65
N ASP A 154 11.96 -3.95 -2.82
CA ASP A 154 12.13 -4.67 -4.07
C ASP A 154 13.42 -5.48 -4.08
N GLU A 155 13.49 -6.40 -5.01
CA GLU A 155 14.48 -7.42 -5.27
C GLU A 155 15.89 -7.15 -4.69
N GLY A 156 16.36 -8.06 -3.81
CA GLY A 156 17.73 -8.07 -3.30
C GLY A 156 17.92 -7.41 -1.92
N VAL A 157 16.88 -6.87 -1.29
CA VAL A 157 16.96 -6.42 0.10
C VAL A 157 16.57 -7.57 1.03
N ASP A 158 17.51 -8.01 1.86
CA ASP A 158 17.25 -8.98 2.93
C ASP A 158 16.41 -8.30 4.03
N VAL A 159 15.08 -8.40 3.89
CA VAL A 159 14.14 -7.85 4.86
C VAL A 159 14.04 -8.77 6.06
N PRO A 160 14.29 -8.27 7.27
CA PRO A 160 14.20 -9.09 8.48
C PRO A 160 12.78 -9.60 8.71
N ASP A 161 12.68 -10.75 9.36
CA ASP A 161 11.41 -11.38 9.70
C ASP A 161 10.51 -10.47 10.54
N ALA A 162 9.24 -10.40 10.17
CA ALA A 162 8.19 -9.70 10.88
C ALA A 162 7.07 -10.68 11.27
N ASN A 163 6.36 -10.38 12.35
CA ASN A 163 5.19 -11.16 12.77
C ASN A 163 3.91 -10.59 12.14
N VAL A 164 3.91 -9.30 11.86
CA VAL A 164 2.77 -8.57 11.31
C VAL A 164 3.21 -7.72 10.14
N ALA A 165 2.51 -7.80 9.04
CA ALA A 165 2.58 -6.86 7.93
C ALA A 165 1.26 -6.13 7.78
N VAL A 166 1.31 -4.84 7.47
CA VAL A 166 0.12 -4.02 7.19
C VAL A 166 0.30 -3.34 5.85
N VAL A 167 -0.63 -3.55 4.95
CA VAL A 167 -0.68 -2.92 3.62
C VAL A 167 -1.79 -1.90 3.60
N LEU A 168 -1.46 -0.61 3.48
CA LEU A 168 -2.44 0.47 3.43
C LEU A 168 -2.90 0.78 2.01
N SER A 169 -2.06 0.51 1.02
CA SER A 169 -2.40 0.70 -0.38
C SER A 169 -1.55 -0.25 -1.21
N GLY A 170 -2.19 -1.07 -2.01
CA GLY A 170 -1.53 -1.99 -2.93
C GLY A 170 -1.24 -1.33 -4.27
N SER A 171 -0.10 -1.62 -4.88
CA SER A 171 0.13 -1.41 -6.30
C SER A 171 -0.29 -2.69 -7.04
N GLY A 172 -1.22 -2.57 -7.92
CA GLY A 172 -1.71 -3.40 -9.01
C GLY A 172 -1.31 -4.87 -9.25
N SER A 173 -0.41 -5.48 -8.51
CA SER A 173 -0.18 -6.92 -8.56
C SER A 173 -0.22 -7.53 -7.15
N GLU A 174 -1.43 -7.60 -6.59
CA GLU A 174 -1.69 -8.18 -5.26
C GLU A 174 -0.98 -9.54 -5.08
N ARG A 175 -0.93 -10.36 -6.11
CA ARG A 175 -0.42 -11.72 -6.02
C ARG A 175 1.11 -11.77 -5.83
N GLU A 176 1.87 -10.97 -6.57
CA GLU A 176 3.34 -10.92 -6.44
C GLU A 176 3.76 -10.29 -5.13
N PHE A 177 3.08 -9.21 -4.74
CA PHE A 177 3.33 -8.54 -3.47
C PHE A 177 3.03 -9.46 -2.28
N THR A 178 1.89 -10.14 -2.28
CA THR A 178 1.49 -11.11 -1.24
C THR A 178 2.48 -12.28 -1.16
N GLN A 179 2.98 -12.77 -2.29
CA GLN A 179 4.01 -13.83 -2.29
C GLN A 179 5.34 -13.36 -1.70
N ARG A 180 5.76 -12.11 -1.97
CA ARG A 180 6.96 -11.52 -1.36
C ARG A 180 6.79 -11.34 0.15
N LEU A 181 5.61 -10.89 0.61
CA LEU A 181 5.32 -10.77 2.04
C LEU A 181 5.35 -12.12 2.76
N GLY A 182 4.95 -13.21 2.12
CA GLY A 182 5.07 -14.55 2.68
C GLY A 182 6.51 -14.98 2.98
N ARG A 183 7.51 -14.35 2.38
CA ARG A 183 8.93 -14.58 2.69
C ARG A 183 9.41 -13.78 3.90
N ILE A 184 8.73 -12.67 4.21
CA ILE A 184 9.07 -11.76 5.32
C ILE A 184 8.32 -12.17 6.60
N LEU A 185 7.09 -12.67 6.45
CA LEU A 185 6.25 -13.05 7.56
C LEU A 185 6.71 -14.37 8.18
N ARG A 186 7.01 -14.33 9.48
CA ARG A 186 7.39 -15.51 10.27
C ARG A 186 6.48 -15.64 11.48
N PRO A 187 6.07 -16.87 11.82
CA PRO A 187 5.38 -17.13 13.07
C PRO A 187 6.20 -16.64 14.26
N LYS A 188 5.51 -16.39 15.37
CA LYS A 188 6.16 -16.12 16.65
C LYS A 188 6.80 -17.40 17.22
N ASP A 189 7.82 -17.23 18.04
CA ASP A 189 8.48 -18.34 18.74
C ASP A 189 7.52 -19.09 19.69
N ASP A 190 6.45 -18.44 20.15
CA ASP A 190 5.37 -19.00 20.96
C ASP A 190 4.33 -19.83 20.17
N GLY A 191 4.55 -20.04 18.87
CA GLY A 191 3.65 -20.75 17.96
C GLY A 191 2.51 -19.90 17.40
N GLY A 192 2.47 -18.59 17.68
CA GLY A 192 1.51 -17.65 17.10
C GLY A 192 1.72 -17.50 15.58
N ARG A 193 0.64 -17.41 14.82
CA ARG A 193 0.71 -17.21 13.36
C ARG A 193 1.12 -15.78 13.02
N ALA A 194 1.89 -15.63 11.95
CA ALA A 194 2.09 -14.31 11.33
C ALA A 194 0.80 -13.81 10.69
N VAL A 195 0.60 -12.51 10.65
CA VAL A 195 -0.64 -11.90 10.13
C VAL A 195 -0.31 -10.81 9.10
N LEU A 196 -1.00 -10.87 7.97
CA LEU A 196 -1.04 -9.83 6.97
C LEU A 196 -2.37 -9.09 7.05
N TYR A 197 -2.34 -7.81 7.35
CA TYR A 197 -3.50 -6.92 7.24
C TYR A 197 -3.49 -6.18 5.91
N GLU A 198 -4.58 -6.28 5.16
CA GLU A 198 -4.83 -5.49 3.95
C GLU A 198 -5.94 -4.47 4.26
N LEU A 199 -5.61 -3.18 4.23
CA LEU A 199 -6.57 -2.12 4.45
C LEU A 199 -7.03 -1.57 3.11
N VAL A 200 -8.29 -1.77 2.78
CA VAL A 200 -8.91 -1.32 1.52
C VAL A 200 -10.04 -0.35 1.79
N SER A 201 -10.22 0.62 0.90
CA SER A 201 -11.33 1.58 1.01
C SER A 201 -12.60 0.96 0.43
N ALA A 202 -13.63 0.85 1.26
CA ALA A 202 -14.92 0.29 0.88
C ALA A 202 -15.58 1.09 -0.26
N GLU A 203 -16.27 0.39 -1.15
CA GLU A 203 -17.03 0.97 -2.27
C GLU A 203 -16.19 1.91 -3.15
N THR A 204 -14.93 1.55 -3.38
CA THR A 204 -14.01 2.26 -4.28
C THR A 204 -13.46 1.32 -5.34
N ALA A 205 -12.60 1.84 -6.22
CA ALA A 205 -11.90 1.05 -7.25
C ALA A 205 -10.60 0.37 -6.74
N GLU A 206 -10.41 0.24 -5.42
CA GLU A 206 -9.24 -0.39 -4.79
C GLU A 206 -9.29 -1.91 -4.83
#